data_483cbc9a9233572bfbec6c211e9bb907
#
_entry.id   483cbc9a9233572bfbec6c211e9bb907
#
_cell.length_a   1.000
_cell.length_b   1.000
_cell.length_c   1.000
_cell.angle_alpha   90.00
_cell.angle_beta   90.00
_cell.angle_gamma   90.00
#
_symmetry.space_group_name_H-M   'P 1'
#
loop_
_entity.id
_entity.type
_entity.pdbx_description
1 polymer ?
#
loop_
_entity_poly.entity_id
_entity_poly.type
_entity_poly.pdbx_seq_one_letter_code
_entity_poly.pdbx_strand_id
1 'polypeptide(L)'
;MKTIKTLSVLLLATFMLSSCNQKSNTITSQKDYDKYLEIKDNKSRDFAQSEIDFWQKKFDAAPNQISYLSLLASNYSKLFENTANVKYLYKAEELLLKSNEAHKYSEVGTIRSLARNYISQHRFKEALALANKASAIGEGMKETQKLLFDVNMELGNYTQAEQNLRAINDGSDFDYLIRVSKWNDHLGDLKTTISLMEKAKEIAVINENKALKIWTYSNLGDLNGHAGNIQKSYDYYLKTLELEPNNSYALKGIAWITFSHERNTVEAKRIIDNISKRHRTPDFYLLKAEIAEYENNATAKNENLTAYFQMLEAINYGAMYNKYNALIYADDKRTASKALEIAKIEIAHRPTPDSYDLLAWSYYNLGDTKKALEIAEKYVVGKSFEPNLNYHLATIYKANNKEAKIVPIKEELLNSIYELGPNMEQKITNL
;
A
#
# COMPACT_ATOMS: atom_id res chain seq x y z
N MET A 1 22.22 -1.49 -67.89
CA MET A 1 21.01 -1.56 -67.06
C MET A 1 20.92 -2.77 -66.12
N LYS A 2 21.95 -3.62 -65.96
CA LYS A 2 21.94 -4.79 -65.04
C LYS A 2 22.61 -4.54 -63.68
N THR A 3 23.42 -3.51 -63.54
CA THR A 3 24.20 -3.19 -62.33
C THR A 3 23.44 -2.36 -61.30
N ILE A 4 22.34 -1.67 -61.67
CA ILE A 4 21.58 -0.82 -60.76
C ILE A 4 20.55 -1.64 -59.95
N LYS A 5 20.07 -2.78 -60.46
CA LYS A 5 19.10 -3.65 -59.77
C LYS A 5 19.72 -4.46 -58.61
N THR A 6 21.02 -4.75 -58.67
CA THR A 6 21.74 -5.51 -57.64
C THR A 6 22.09 -4.63 -56.42
N LEU A 7 22.28 -3.32 -56.62
CA LEU A 7 22.62 -2.39 -55.54
C LEU A 7 21.38 -2.07 -54.65
N SER A 8 20.19 -2.04 -55.27
CA SER A 8 18.92 -1.78 -54.53
C SER A 8 18.48 -2.95 -53.63
N VAL A 9 18.84 -4.19 -53.99
CA VAL A 9 18.52 -5.37 -53.17
C VAL A 9 19.48 -5.50 -51.98
N LEU A 10 20.76 -5.07 -52.13
CA LEU A 10 21.71 -5.06 -51.02
C LEU A 10 21.40 -3.97 -49.98
N LEU A 11 20.81 -2.83 -50.38
CA LEU A 11 20.43 -1.76 -49.44
C LEU A 11 19.16 -2.11 -48.63
N LEU A 12 18.28 -2.96 -49.15
CA LEU A 12 17.09 -3.43 -48.43
C LEU A 12 17.42 -4.53 -47.39
N ALA A 13 18.49 -5.30 -47.61
CA ALA A 13 18.91 -6.37 -46.69
C ALA A 13 19.67 -5.85 -45.46
N THR A 14 20.24 -4.64 -45.52
CA THR A 14 20.95 -4.03 -44.36
C THR A 14 20.03 -3.34 -43.38
N PHE A 15 18.75 -3.07 -43.70
CA PHE A 15 17.80 -2.47 -42.79
C PHE A 15 17.08 -3.49 -41.87
N MET A 16 17.25 -4.80 -42.10
CA MET A 16 16.61 -5.83 -41.26
C MET A 16 17.51 -6.39 -40.15
N LEU A 17 18.72 -5.86 -39.94
CA LEU A 17 19.64 -6.32 -38.89
C LEU A 17 19.83 -5.32 -37.76
N SER A 18 19.07 -4.22 -37.74
CA SER A 18 18.97 -3.36 -36.56
C SER A 18 17.80 -3.82 -35.66
N SER A 19 17.67 -5.12 -35.45
CA SER A 19 16.94 -5.60 -34.27
C SER A 19 17.79 -5.21 -33.08
N CYS A 20 17.45 -4.11 -32.43
CA CYS A 20 17.98 -3.71 -31.14
C CYS A 20 18.03 -4.94 -30.25
N ASN A 21 19.21 -5.42 -29.93
CA ASN A 21 19.48 -6.14 -28.70
C ASN A 21 19.26 -5.14 -27.54
N GLN A 22 18.01 -4.77 -27.28
CA GLN A 22 17.63 -4.36 -25.95
C GLN A 22 17.94 -5.58 -25.08
N LYS A 23 19.07 -5.53 -24.36
CA LYS A 23 19.27 -6.43 -23.20
C LYS A 23 17.96 -6.39 -22.44
N SER A 24 17.23 -7.50 -22.42
CA SER A 24 16.03 -7.57 -21.62
C SER A 24 16.45 -7.29 -20.19
N ASN A 25 16.00 -6.18 -19.64
CA ASN A 25 16.16 -5.86 -18.21
C ASN A 25 15.30 -6.81 -17.35
N THR A 26 15.10 -8.05 -17.81
CA THR A 26 14.26 -9.04 -17.18
C THR A 26 14.97 -9.53 -15.92
N ILE A 27 14.37 -9.29 -14.79
CA ILE A 27 14.82 -9.72 -13.45
C ILE A 27 14.00 -10.92 -13.01
N THR A 28 12.70 -10.93 -13.35
CA THR A 28 11.78 -11.99 -12.92
C THR A 28 11.88 -13.22 -13.82
N SER A 29 11.61 -14.39 -13.24
CA SER A 29 11.54 -15.65 -13.99
C SER A 29 10.29 -16.43 -13.57
N GLN A 30 9.45 -16.78 -14.53
CA GLN A 30 8.25 -17.58 -14.29
C GLN A 30 8.55 -18.89 -13.52
N LYS A 31 9.72 -19.49 -13.77
CA LYS A 31 10.14 -20.73 -13.09
C LYS A 31 10.23 -20.57 -11.57
N ASP A 32 10.47 -19.36 -11.08
CA ASP A 32 10.64 -19.09 -9.65
C ASP A 32 9.30 -19.01 -8.92
N TYR A 33 8.24 -18.49 -9.57
CA TYR A 33 6.97 -18.20 -8.92
C TYR A 33 5.72 -18.90 -9.50
N ASP A 34 5.77 -19.55 -10.66
CA ASP A 34 4.61 -20.24 -11.25
C ASP A 34 4.04 -21.30 -10.31
N LYS A 35 4.89 -22.02 -9.61
CA LYS A 35 4.46 -23.00 -8.58
C LYS A 35 3.54 -22.40 -7.52
N TYR A 36 3.69 -21.08 -7.21
CA TYR A 36 2.87 -20.39 -6.23
C TYR A 36 1.55 -19.87 -6.83
N LEU A 37 1.51 -19.62 -8.14
CA LEU A 37 0.28 -19.30 -8.85
C LEU A 37 -0.66 -20.50 -8.96
N GLU A 38 -0.12 -21.71 -9.08
CA GLU A 38 -0.87 -22.95 -9.22
C GLU A 38 -1.48 -23.47 -7.91
N ILE A 39 -1.03 -22.97 -6.75
CA ILE A 39 -1.52 -23.41 -5.45
C ILE A 39 -2.98 -23.00 -5.26
N LYS A 40 -3.85 -23.98 -4.99
CA LYS A 40 -5.28 -23.77 -4.73
C LYS A 40 -5.60 -23.70 -3.23
N ASP A 41 -4.85 -24.43 -2.42
CA ASP A 41 -5.06 -24.53 -0.97
C ASP A 41 -4.43 -23.31 -0.26
N ASN A 42 -5.14 -22.75 0.70
CA ASN A 42 -4.61 -21.70 1.57
C ASN A 42 -4.61 -22.21 3.02
N LYS A 43 -3.50 -22.82 3.42
CA LYS A 43 -3.37 -23.41 4.76
C LYS A 43 -3.58 -22.43 5.90
N SER A 44 -3.12 -21.18 5.74
CA SER A 44 -3.29 -20.14 6.76
C SER A 44 -4.75 -19.73 6.91
N ARG A 45 -5.49 -19.59 5.79
CA ARG A 45 -6.94 -19.36 5.79
C ARG A 45 -7.68 -20.53 6.42
N ASP A 46 -7.38 -21.74 5.99
CA ASP A 46 -8.08 -22.95 6.43
C ASP A 46 -7.83 -23.22 7.93
N PHE A 47 -6.61 -22.94 8.41
CA PHE A 47 -6.29 -22.98 9.84
C PHE A 47 -7.09 -21.93 10.62
N ALA A 48 -7.13 -20.66 10.15
CA ALA A 48 -7.90 -19.63 10.81
C ALA A 48 -9.40 -19.98 10.86
N GLN A 49 -9.96 -20.58 9.80
CA GLN A 49 -11.34 -21.05 9.79
C GLN A 49 -11.56 -22.18 10.80
N SER A 50 -10.67 -23.16 10.88
CA SER A 50 -10.78 -24.26 11.85
C SER A 50 -10.72 -23.79 13.29
N GLU A 51 -9.89 -22.77 13.57
CA GLU A 51 -9.84 -22.10 14.89
C GLU A 51 -11.14 -21.36 15.22
N ILE A 52 -11.74 -20.70 14.22
CA ILE A 52 -13.06 -20.06 14.42
C ILE A 52 -14.10 -21.11 14.76
N ASP A 53 -14.18 -22.21 14.04
CA ASP A 53 -15.15 -23.27 14.28
C ASP A 53 -14.97 -23.89 15.68
N PHE A 54 -13.71 -24.07 16.10
CA PHE A 54 -13.37 -24.60 17.43
C PHE A 54 -13.78 -23.62 18.54
N TRP A 55 -13.39 -22.34 18.44
CA TRP A 55 -13.68 -21.37 19.49
C TRP A 55 -15.15 -20.98 19.53
N GLN A 56 -15.85 -20.98 18.38
CA GLN A 56 -17.30 -20.75 18.34
C GLN A 56 -18.03 -21.86 19.10
N LYS A 57 -17.69 -23.11 18.85
CA LYS A 57 -18.28 -24.25 19.59
C LYS A 57 -18.02 -24.15 21.10
N LYS A 58 -16.84 -23.69 21.52
CA LYS A 58 -16.51 -23.47 22.92
C LYS A 58 -17.33 -22.34 23.52
N PHE A 59 -17.49 -21.24 22.79
CA PHE A 59 -18.29 -20.10 23.22
C PHE A 59 -19.77 -20.46 23.32
N ASP A 60 -20.31 -21.21 22.38
CA ASP A 60 -21.70 -21.66 22.41
C ASP A 60 -21.99 -22.56 23.62
N ALA A 61 -21.02 -23.38 24.02
CA ALA A 61 -21.14 -24.22 25.22
C ALA A 61 -20.93 -23.47 26.53
N ALA A 62 -20.24 -22.34 26.53
CA ALA A 62 -19.91 -21.55 27.70
C ALA A 62 -19.91 -20.01 27.38
N PRO A 63 -21.09 -19.39 27.13
CA PRO A 63 -21.17 -18.00 26.67
C PRO A 63 -20.64 -16.96 27.66
N ASN A 64 -20.47 -17.35 28.94
CA ASN A 64 -19.90 -16.49 29.98
C ASN A 64 -18.37 -16.41 29.95
N GLN A 65 -17.71 -17.22 29.10
CA GLN A 65 -16.26 -17.20 28.88
C GLN A 65 -15.91 -16.11 27.84
N ILE A 66 -15.89 -14.86 28.30
CA ILE A 66 -15.71 -13.67 27.44
C ILE A 66 -14.37 -13.71 26.67
N SER A 67 -13.31 -14.36 27.22
CA SER A 67 -12.03 -14.50 26.57
C SER A 67 -12.09 -15.18 25.17
N TYR A 68 -13.09 -16.04 24.94
CA TYR A 68 -13.28 -16.68 23.63
C TYR A 68 -13.63 -15.69 22.53
N LEU A 69 -14.28 -14.57 22.85
CA LEU A 69 -14.59 -13.50 21.88
C LEU A 69 -13.32 -12.91 21.27
N SER A 70 -12.29 -12.67 22.09
CA SER A 70 -11.00 -12.14 21.61
C SER A 70 -10.25 -13.15 20.73
N LEU A 71 -10.34 -14.44 21.02
CA LEU A 71 -9.76 -15.51 20.20
C LEU A 71 -10.47 -15.61 18.84
N LEU A 72 -11.79 -15.54 18.83
CA LEU A 72 -12.59 -15.49 17.60
C LEU A 72 -12.23 -14.26 16.77
N ALA A 73 -12.20 -13.07 17.37
CA ALA A 73 -11.86 -11.83 16.69
C ALA A 73 -10.47 -11.88 16.06
N SER A 74 -9.47 -12.44 16.75
CA SER A 74 -8.12 -12.62 16.23
C SER A 74 -8.12 -13.51 14.98
N ASN A 75 -8.89 -14.59 14.95
CA ASN A 75 -8.94 -15.48 13.79
C ASN A 75 -9.75 -14.88 12.63
N TYR A 76 -10.79 -14.09 12.89
CA TYR A 76 -11.43 -13.29 11.85
C TYR A 76 -10.49 -12.24 11.24
N SER A 77 -9.62 -11.60 12.04
CA SER A 77 -8.57 -10.69 11.52
C SER A 77 -7.60 -11.44 10.61
N LYS A 78 -7.18 -12.66 10.98
CA LYS A 78 -6.35 -13.52 10.11
C LYS A 78 -7.07 -13.90 8.80
N LEU A 79 -8.38 -14.16 8.84
CA LEU A 79 -9.15 -14.40 7.61
C LEU A 79 -9.16 -13.16 6.70
N PHE A 80 -9.28 -11.96 7.27
CA PHE A 80 -9.15 -10.73 6.50
C PHE A 80 -7.77 -10.63 5.83
N GLU A 81 -6.69 -10.82 6.57
CA GLU A 81 -5.31 -10.78 6.04
C GLU A 81 -5.12 -11.76 4.88
N ASN A 82 -5.72 -12.95 4.96
CA ASN A 82 -5.59 -13.98 3.93
C ASN A 82 -6.48 -13.78 2.71
N THR A 83 -7.60 -13.04 2.83
CA THR A 83 -8.64 -12.98 1.80
C THR A 83 -8.96 -11.57 1.31
N ALA A 84 -8.54 -10.53 2.03
CA ALA A 84 -8.95 -9.13 1.89
C ALA A 84 -10.47 -8.90 2.00
N ASN A 85 -11.23 -9.86 2.50
CA ASN A 85 -12.67 -9.70 2.67
C ASN A 85 -12.96 -8.86 3.92
N VAL A 86 -13.30 -7.60 3.74
CA VAL A 86 -13.55 -6.63 4.82
C VAL A 86 -14.67 -7.05 5.79
N LYS A 87 -15.58 -7.93 5.38
CA LYS A 87 -16.61 -8.47 6.27
C LYS A 87 -16.03 -9.18 7.50
N TYR A 88 -14.83 -9.74 7.37
CA TYR A 88 -14.13 -10.34 8.49
C TYR A 88 -13.60 -9.30 9.49
N LEU A 89 -13.22 -8.10 9.02
CA LEU A 89 -12.89 -6.99 9.94
C LEU A 89 -14.11 -6.55 10.74
N TYR A 90 -15.27 -6.44 10.11
CA TYR A 90 -16.51 -6.10 10.81
C TYR A 90 -16.95 -7.19 11.79
N LYS A 91 -16.73 -8.47 11.43
CA LYS A 91 -17.01 -9.56 12.37
C LYS A 91 -16.07 -9.55 13.58
N ALA A 92 -14.78 -9.25 13.35
CA ALA A 92 -13.82 -9.07 14.44
C ALA A 92 -14.19 -7.86 15.32
N GLU A 93 -14.62 -6.73 14.74
CA GLU A 93 -15.12 -5.56 15.46
C GLU A 93 -16.29 -5.91 16.37
N GLU A 94 -17.32 -6.58 15.83
CA GLU A 94 -18.50 -7.00 16.62
C GLU A 94 -18.09 -7.80 17.86
N LEU A 95 -17.18 -8.76 17.71
CA LEU A 95 -16.70 -9.61 18.79
C LEU A 95 -15.88 -8.82 19.82
N LEU A 96 -15.02 -7.91 19.36
CA LEU A 96 -14.20 -7.05 20.21
C LEU A 96 -15.05 -6.03 20.98
N LEU A 97 -16.11 -5.48 20.37
CA LEU A 97 -17.07 -4.63 21.05
C LEU A 97 -17.77 -5.38 22.19
N LYS A 98 -18.32 -6.57 21.91
CA LYS A 98 -18.94 -7.43 22.95
C LYS A 98 -17.96 -7.75 24.08
N SER A 99 -16.71 -8.06 23.76
CA SER A 99 -15.67 -8.32 24.75
C SER A 99 -15.38 -7.10 25.63
N ASN A 100 -15.21 -5.91 25.01
CA ASN A 100 -14.95 -4.67 25.74
C ASN A 100 -16.14 -4.24 26.62
N GLU A 101 -17.36 -4.38 26.14
CA GLU A 101 -18.58 -4.09 26.89
C GLU A 101 -18.70 -5.00 28.12
N ALA A 102 -18.48 -6.31 27.97
CA ALA A 102 -18.52 -7.27 29.07
C ALA A 102 -17.46 -6.94 30.14
N HIS A 103 -16.30 -6.47 29.77
CA HIS A 103 -15.24 -6.00 30.68
C HIS A 103 -15.40 -4.53 31.07
N LYS A 104 -16.47 -3.85 30.68
CA LYS A 104 -16.69 -2.41 30.91
C LYS A 104 -15.51 -1.55 30.50
N TYR A 105 -14.82 -1.95 29.41
CA TYR A 105 -13.62 -1.31 28.90
C TYR A 105 -12.50 -1.16 29.95
N SER A 106 -12.32 -2.13 30.83
CA SER A 106 -11.20 -2.17 31.79
C SER A 106 -10.04 -3.06 31.37
N GLU A 107 -10.25 -3.97 30.40
CA GLU A 107 -9.25 -4.91 29.90
C GLU A 107 -8.44 -4.26 28.77
N VAL A 108 -7.22 -3.83 29.08
CA VAL A 108 -6.37 -3.03 28.14
C VAL A 108 -6.04 -3.79 26.86
N GLY A 109 -5.89 -5.12 26.93
CA GLY A 109 -5.59 -5.97 25.78
C GLY A 109 -6.71 -5.93 24.73
N THR A 110 -7.97 -6.02 25.16
CA THR A 110 -9.13 -5.97 24.26
C THR A 110 -9.38 -4.58 23.68
N ILE A 111 -9.13 -3.52 24.49
CA ILE A 111 -9.19 -2.13 24.03
C ILE A 111 -8.18 -1.89 22.90
N ARG A 112 -6.91 -2.31 23.07
CA ARG A 112 -5.87 -2.20 22.04
C ARG A 112 -6.22 -3.01 20.78
N SER A 113 -6.80 -4.20 20.95
CA SER A 113 -7.22 -5.03 19.81
C SER A 113 -8.31 -4.35 18.98
N LEU A 114 -9.30 -3.73 19.63
CA LEU A 114 -10.33 -2.96 18.94
C LEU A 114 -9.75 -1.72 18.24
N ALA A 115 -8.80 -1.03 18.87
CA ALA A 115 -8.12 0.10 18.25
C ALA A 115 -7.34 -0.31 16.99
N ARG A 116 -6.63 -1.45 17.01
CA ARG A 116 -5.95 -1.99 15.81
C ARG A 116 -6.94 -2.36 14.71
N ASN A 117 -8.08 -2.94 15.07
CA ASN A 117 -9.14 -3.22 14.09
C ASN A 117 -9.64 -1.92 13.43
N TYR A 118 -9.81 -0.85 14.21
CA TYR A 118 -10.21 0.47 13.67
C TYR A 118 -9.11 1.09 12.79
N ILE A 119 -7.82 0.93 13.09
CA ILE A 119 -6.74 1.34 12.20
C ILE A 119 -6.87 0.62 10.85
N SER A 120 -7.11 -0.70 10.86
CA SER A 120 -7.31 -1.48 9.61
C SER A 120 -8.54 -1.04 8.81
N GLN A 121 -9.52 -0.41 9.44
CA GLN A 121 -10.71 0.18 8.80
C GLN A 121 -10.53 1.67 8.43
N HIS A 122 -9.35 2.26 8.64
CA HIS A 122 -9.07 3.70 8.50
C HIS A 122 -9.94 4.61 9.40
N ARG A 123 -10.36 4.09 10.54
CA ARG A 123 -11.11 4.82 11.59
C ARG A 123 -10.16 5.33 12.68
N PHE A 124 -9.22 6.15 12.26
CA PHE A 124 -8.06 6.53 13.09
C PHE A 124 -8.42 7.37 14.31
N LYS A 125 -9.47 8.21 14.26
CA LYS A 125 -9.92 9.00 15.41
C LYS A 125 -10.51 8.12 16.54
N GLU A 126 -11.30 7.13 16.15
CA GLU A 126 -11.85 6.15 17.10
C GLU A 126 -10.73 5.26 17.65
N ALA A 127 -9.76 4.88 16.83
CA ALA A 127 -8.57 4.16 17.28
C ALA A 127 -7.77 4.97 18.31
N LEU A 128 -7.59 6.30 18.08
CA LEU A 128 -6.90 7.18 19.04
C LEU A 128 -7.66 7.30 20.36
N ALA A 129 -8.98 7.42 20.32
CA ALA A 129 -9.79 7.48 21.53
C ALA A 129 -9.60 6.23 22.40
N LEU A 130 -9.57 5.04 21.78
CA LEU A 130 -9.32 3.78 22.47
C LEU A 130 -7.89 3.68 22.98
N ALA A 131 -6.89 4.09 22.18
CA ALA A 131 -5.50 4.10 22.59
C ALA A 131 -5.25 5.02 23.81
N ASN A 132 -5.89 6.21 23.83
CA ASN A 132 -5.86 7.12 24.97
C ASN A 132 -6.55 6.51 26.20
N LYS A 133 -7.66 5.79 26.01
CA LYS A 133 -8.31 5.07 27.12
C LYS A 133 -7.40 3.98 27.68
N ALA A 134 -6.73 3.20 26.84
CA ALA A 134 -5.75 2.21 27.25
C ALA A 134 -4.58 2.86 28.03
N SER A 135 -4.11 4.03 27.56
CA SER A 135 -3.06 4.80 28.24
C SER A 135 -3.48 5.29 29.63
N ALA A 136 -4.73 5.74 29.79
CA ALA A 136 -5.26 6.21 31.07
C ALA A 136 -5.37 5.10 32.13
N ILE A 137 -5.59 3.84 31.70
CA ILE A 137 -5.57 2.67 32.61
C ILE A 137 -4.14 2.37 33.07
N GLY A 138 -3.14 2.61 32.22
CA GLY A 138 -1.72 2.53 32.58
C GLY A 138 -1.10 1.12 32.51
N GLU A 139 -1.88 0.08 32.23
CA GLU A 139 -1.39 -1.29 32.11
C GLU A 139 -0.77 -1.55 30.72
N GLY A 140 0.39 -2.24 30.70
CA GLY A 140 1.07 -2.59 29.44
C GLY A 140 1.43 -1.37 28.61
N MET A 141 1.98 -0.33 29.22
CA MET A 141 2.26 0.98 28.60
C MET A 141 3.13 0.88 27.36
N LYS A 142 4.14 -0.01 27.32
CA LYS A 142 5.00 -0.18 26.12
C LYS A 142 4.14 -0.51 24.88
N GLU A 143 3.19 -1.44 24.99
CA GLU A 143 2.30 -1.83 23.91
C GLU A 143 1.29 -0.72 23.54
N THR A 144 0.87 0.07 24.53
CA THR A 144 0.00 1.23 24.29
C THR A 144 0.75 2.35 23.58
N GLN A 145 2.02 2.59 23.94
CA GLN A 145 2.89 3.58 23.25
C GLN A 145 3.14 3.20 21.79
N LYS A 146 3.35 1.91 21.50
CA LYS A 146 3.44 1.41 20.12
C LYS A 146 2.17 1.75 19.32
N LEU A 147 1.01 1.48 19.89
CA LEU A 147 -0.28 1.78 19.26
C LEU A 147 -0.50 3.28 19.09
N LEU A 148 -0.15 4.10 20.09
CA LEU A 148 -0.22 5.55 20.01
C LEU A 148 0.71 6.13 18.94
N PHE A 149 1.92 5.57 18.76
CA PHE A 149 2.78 5.92 17.65
C PHE A 149 2.07 5.65 16.31
N ASP A 150 1.58 4.42 16.11
CA ASP A 150 0.98 4.01 14.85
C ASP A 150 -0.21 4.90 14.47
N VAL A 151 -1.14 5.16 15.41
CA VAL A 151 -2.33 5.94 15.12
C VAL A 151 -2.04 7.44 14.96
N ASN A 152 -1.05 7.98 15.69
CA ASN A 152 -0.66 9.39 15.54
C ASN A 152 0.06 9.65 14.21
N MET A 153 0.83 8.68 13.68
CA MET A 153 1.38 8.76 12.32
C MET A 153 0.25 8.88 11.28
N GLU A 154 -0.78 8.06 11.37
CA GLU A 154 -1.91 8.07 10.45
C GLU A 154 -2.75 9.36 10.54
N LEU A 155 -2.79 9.99 11.70
CA LEU A 155 -3.52 11.26 11.93
C LEU A 155 -2.69 12.52 11.63
N GLY A 156 -1.41 12.39 11.26
CA GLY A 156 -0.52 13.54 11.08
C GLY A 156 -0.09 14.23 12.39
N ASN A 157 -0.30 13.60 13.52
CA ASN A 157 0.13 14.08 14.85
C ASN A 157 1.58 13.73 15.10
N TYR A 158 2.49 14.16 14.23
CA TYR A 158 3.88 13.70 14.18
C TYR A 158 4.67 14.00 15.48
N THR A 159 4.41 15.12 16.14
CA THR A 159 5.04 15.43 17.43
C THR A 159 4.68 14.38 18.49
N GLN A 160 3.41 13.98 18.57
CA GLN A 160 2.95 12.94 19.50
C GLN A 160 3.48 11.56 19.11
N ALA A 161 3.51 11.28 17.80
CA ALA A 161 4.09 10.03 17.29
C ALA A 161 5.58 9.92 17.71
N GLU A 162 6.38 10.95 17.50
CA GLU A 162 7.79 10.97 17.91
C GLU A 162 7.95 10.78 19.43
N GLN A 163 7.14 11.44 20.24
CA GLN A 163 7.15 11.27 21.70
C GLN A 163 6.88 9.83 22.11
N ASN A 164 5.87 9.20 21.51
CA ASN A 164 5.55 7.80 21.76
C ASN A 164 6.68 6.85 21.30
N LEU A 165 7.30 7.14 20.16
CA LEU A 165 8.46 6.37 19.66
C LEU A 165 9.66 6.44 20.61
N ARG A 166 9.96 7.63 21.11
CA ARG A 166 11.05 7.84 22.09
C ARG A 166 10.79 7.09 23.40
N ALA A 167 9.53 6.98 23.83
CA ALA A 167 9.15 6.29 25.06
C ALA A 167 9.37 4.76 25.00
N ILE A 168 9.45 4.18 23.80
CA ILE A 168 9.69 2.75 23.59
C ILE A 168 11.09 2.43 23.04
N ASN A 169 12.01 3.39 23.10
CA ASN A 169 13.34 3.27 22.51
C ASN A 169 14.09 2.04 23.03
N ASP A 170 14.25 1.05 22.15
CA ASP A 170 14.96 -0.20 22.42
C ASP A 170 15.45 -0.80 21.09
N GLY A 171 16.71 -0.55 20.76
CA GLY A 171 17.31 -1.01 19.50
C GLY A 171 17.40 -2.54 19.33
N SER A 172 17.05 -3.32 20.36
CA SER A 172 16.92 -4.78 20.31
C SER A 172 15.48 -5.28 20.18
N ASP A 173 14.49 -4.37 20.28
CA ASP A 173 13.06 -4.71 20.13
C ASP A 173 12.62 -4.63 18.66
N PHE A 174 12.11 -5.72 18.15
CA PHE A 174 11.56 -5.80 16.79
C PHE A 174 10.52 -4.69 16.52
N ASP A 175 9.57 -4.55 17.43
CA ASP A 175 8.48 -3.59 17.29
C ASP A 175 8.93 -2.13 17.32
N TYR A 176 10.02 -1.83 18.05
CA TYR A 176 10.65 -0.52 17.99
C TYR A 176 11.34 -0.29 16.64
N LEU A 177 12.12 -1.27 16.16
CA LEU A 177 12.87 -1.14 14.91
C LEU A 177 11.95 -0.88 13.70
N ILE A 178 10.80 -1.57 13.59
CA ILE A 178 9.86 -1.33 12.50
C ILE A 178 9.20 0.05 12.56
N ARG A 179 8.96 0.58 13.75
CA ARG A 179 8.39 1.92 13.94
C ARG A 179 9.40 3.03 13.69
N VAL A 180 10.63 2.89 14.14
CA VAL A 180 11.69 3.86 13.81
C VAL A 180 12.06 3.78 12.32
N SER A 181 11.92 2.63 11.67
CA SER A 181 11.99 2.50 10.21
C SER A 181 10.88 3.34 9.55
N LYS A 182 9.60 3.13 9.92
CA LYS A 182 8.46 3.94 9.43
C LYS A 182 8.65 5.45 9.68
N TRP A 183 9.24 5.83 10.82
CA TRP A 183 9.55 7.23 11.14
C TRP A 183 10.58 7.82 10.19
N ASN A 184 11.67 7.09 9.89
CA ASN A 184 12.70 7.57 8.97
C ASN A 184 12.20 7.61 7.52
N ASP A 185 11.31 6.69 7.13
CA ASP A 185 10.62 6.72 5.84
C ASP A 185 9.79 8.02 5.69
N HIS A 186 9.00 8.33 6.71
CA HIS A 186 8.27 9.60 6.77
C HIS A 186 9.18 10.84 6.65
N LEU A 187 10.41 10.76 7.14
CA LEU A 187 11.42 11.84 7.04
C LEU A 187 12.16 11.83 5.68
N GLY A 188 11.88 10.89 4.79
CA GLY A 188 12.53 10.75 3.48
C GLY A 188 13.91 10.08 3.55
N ASP A 189 14.31 9.48 4.68
CA ASP A 189 15.58 8.75 4.80
C ASP A 189 15.39 7.25 4.51
N LEU A 190 15.16 6.93 3.24
CA LEU A 190 14.96 5.56 2.77
C LEU A 190 16.15 4.65 3.09
N LYS A 191 17.37 5.17 3.10
CA LYS A 191 18.57 4.40 3.41
C LYS A 191 18.56 3.91 4.87
N THR A 192 18.28 4.80 5.80
CA THR A 192 18.15 4.45 7.23
C THR A 192 16.94 3.54 7.44
N THR A 193 15.82 3.80 6.77
CA THR A 193 14.61 2.95 6.76
C THR A 193 14.94 1.50 6.42
N ILE A 194 15.64 1.25 5.32
CA ILE A 194 16.06 -0.10 4.89
C ILE A 194 17.02 -0.71 5.94
N SER A 195 17.99 0.04 6.45
CA SER A 195 18.94 -0.47 7.42
C SER A 195 18.26 -0.95 8.71
N LEU A 196 17.26 -0.20 9.19
CA LEU A 196 16.49 -0.55 10.38
C LEU A 196 15.58 -1.77 10.13
N MET A 197 14.97 -1.85 8.95
CA MET A 197 14.16 -3.01 8.57
C MET A 197 15.00 -4.29 8.40
N GLU A 198 16.24 -4.17 7.91
CA GLU A 198 17.20 -5.28 7.87
C GLU A 198 17.55 -5.77 9.28
N LYS A 199 17.75 -4.88 10.27
CA LYS A 199 17.94 -5.26 11.67
C LYS A 199 16.72 -5.95 12.25
N ALA A 200 15.52 -5.46 11.98
CA ALA A 200 14.28 -6.12 12.39
C ALA A 200 14.18 -7.54 11.80
N LYS A 201 14.55 -7.70 10.52
CA LYS A 201 14.61 -9.01 9.86
C LYS A 201 15.58 -9.96 10.58
N GLU A 202 16.76 -9.49 10.99
CA GLU A 202 17.72 -10.32 11.73
C GLU A 202 17.12 -10.87 13.03
N ILE A 203 16.39 -10.05 13.78
CA ILE A 203 15.66 -10.51 14.99
C ILE A 203 14.62 -11.56 14.63
N ALA A 204 13.84 -11.35 13.56
CA ALA A 204 12.84 -12.31 13.11
C ALA A 204 13.43 -13.66 12.69
N VAL A 205 14.63 -13.63 12.08
CA VAL A 205 15.38 -14.82 11.66
C VAL A 205 15.96 -15.56 12.87
N ILE A 206 16.63 -14.86 13.79
CA ILE A 206 17.22 -15.45 15.00
C ILE A 206 16.16 -16.11 15.88
N ASN A 207 15.00 -15.48 16.01
CA ASN A 207 13.86 -16.01 16.80
C ASN A 207 13.05 -17.08 16.05
N GLU A 208 13.43 -17.45 14.84
CA GLU A 208 12.70 -18.38 13.96
C GLU A 208 11.21 -18.06 13.81
N ASN A 209 10.81 -16.78 13.98
CA ASN A 209 9.43 -16.38 13.94
C ASN A 209 8.95 -16.21 12.50
N LYS A 210 8.19 -17.20 12.01
CA LYS A 210 7.68 -17.25 10.64
C LYS A 210 6.87 -16.00 10.26
N ALA A 211 5.98 -15.54 11.14
CA ALA A 211 5.11 -14.39 10.85
C ALA A 211 5.93 -13.09 10.70
N LEU A 212 6.88 -12.86 11.59
CA LEU A 212 7.77 -11.70 11.51
C LEU A 212 8.70 -11.76 10.29
N LYS A 213 9.18 -12.96 9.92
CA LYS A 213 9.96 -13.14 8.67
C LYS A 213 9.15 -12.79 7.43
N ILE A 214 7.91 -13.28 7.31
CA ILE A 214 7.01 -12.96 6.20
C ILE A 214 6.80 -11.46 6.11
N TRP A 215 6.49 -10.82 7.24
CA TRP A 215 6.23 -9.39 7.30
C TRP A 215 7.47 -8.57 6.91
N THR A 216 8.65 -8.87 7.46
CA THR A 216 9.87 -8.12 7.14
C THR A 216 10.34 -8.36 5.70
N TYR A 217 10.21 -9.56 5.16
CA TYR A 217 10.61 -9.83 3.78
C TYR A 217 9.72 -9.08 2.79
N SER A 218 8.40 -9.06 3.00
CA SER A 218 7.50 -8.29 2.12
C SER A 218 7.79 -6.79 2.17
N ASN A 219 8.00 -6.21 3.36
CA ASN A 219 8.35 -4.79 3.49
C ASN A 219 9.74 -4.47 2.89
N LEU A 220 10.74 -5.35 3.07
CA LEU A 220 12.05 -5.19 2.41
C LEU A 220 11.95 -5.33 0.89
N GLY A 221 10.99 -6.10 0.38
CA GLY A 221 10.65 -6.14 -1.03
C GLY A 221 10.26 -4.76 -1.55
N ASP A 222 9.31 -4.09 -0.89
CA ASP A 222 8.86 -2.75 -1.27
C ASP A 222 9.99 -1.72 -1.15
N LEU A 223 10.61 -1.63 0.03
CA LEU A 223 11.65 -0.64 0.31
C LEU A 223 12.85 -0.74 -0.64
N ASN A 224 13.27 -1.96 -1.02
CA ASN A 224 14.31 -2.13 -2.02
C ASN A 224 13.84 -1.77 -3.43
N GLY A 225 12.56 -1.99 -3.74
CA GLY A 225 11.94 -1.52 -4.98
C GLY A 225 11.99 0.00 -5.09
N HIS A 226 11.54 0.72 -4.06
CA HIS A 226 11.60 2.18 -3.98
C HIS A 226 13.04 2.72 -4.08
N ALA A 227 14.02 2.01 -3.52
CA ALA A 227 15.44 2.35 -3.63
C ALA A 227 16.06 1.99 -5.00
N GLY A 228 15.30 1.46 -5.96
CA GLY A 228 15.80 1.03 -7.27
C GLY A 228 16.58 -0.30 -7.26
N ASN A 229 16.65 -0.99 -6.11
CA ASN A 229 17.32 -2.28 -5.96
C ASN A 229 16.38 -3.44 -6.38
N ILE A 230 15.93 -3.44 -7.62
CA ILE A 230 14.81 -4.29 -8.10
C ILE A 230 15.11 -5.78 -7.94
N GLN A 231 16.34 -6.23 -8.20
CA GLN A 231 16.72 -7.63 -7.98
C GLN A 231 16.52 -8.03 -6.50
N LYS A 232 16.97 -7.19 -5.57
CA LYS A 232 16.84 -7.46 -4.14
C LYS A 232 15.37 -7.42 -3.68
N SER A 233 14.55 -6.55 -4.27
CA SER A 233 13.10 -6.52 -4.11
C SER A 233 12.48 -7.85 -4.51
N TYR A 234 12.80 -8.35 -5.70
CA TYR A 234 12.35 -9.64 -6.21
C TYR A 234 12.74 -10.80 -5.30
N ASP A 235 14.02 -10.85 -4.88
CA ASP A 235 14.52 -11.89 -3.99
C ASP A 235 13.77 -11.93 -2.65
N TYR A 236 13.39 -10.77 -2.10
CA TYR A 236 12.61 -10.71 -0.87
C TYR A 236 11.16 -11.18 -1.05
N TYR A 237 10.52 -10.85 -2.18
CA TYR A 237 9.19 -11.40 -2.47
C TYR A 237 9.23 -12.92 -2.63
N LEU A 238 10.27 -13.48 -3.27
CA LEU A 238 10.43 -14.94 -3.36
C LEU A 238 10.62 -15.57 -1.98
N LYS A 239 11.44 -14.99 -1.10
CA LYS A 239 11.58 -15.46 0.30
C LYS A 239 10.27 -15.41 1.07
N THR A 240 9.44 -14.41 0.81
CA THR A 240 8.08 -14.33 1.38
C THR A 240 7.23 -15.52 0.91
N LEU A 241 7.27 -15.84 -0.38
CA LEU A 241 6.52 -16.96 -0.98
C LEU A 241 7.03 -18.34 -0.54
N GLU A 242 8.32 -18.49 -0.25
CA GLU A 242 8.87 -19.73 0.33
C GLU A 242 8.23 -20.04 1.70
N LEU A 243 7.98 -19.00 2.50
CA LEU A 243 7.36 -19.14 3.82
C LEU A 243 5.83 -19.20 3.75
N GLU A 244 5.22 -18.39 2.90
CA GLU A 244 3.77 -18.30 2.72
C GLU A 244 3.42 -18.35 1.23
N PRO A 245 3.25 -19.55 0.66
CA PRO A 245 3.06 -19.75 -0.78
C PRO A 245 1.85 -19.04 -1.39
N ASN A 246 0.84 -18.71 -0.57
CA ASN A 246 -0.36 -17.99 -0.99
C ASN A 246 -0.31 -16.47 -0.72
N ASN A 247 0.87 -15.93 -0.42
CA ASN A 247 1.01 -14.51 -0.10
C ASN A 247 0.71 -13.65 -1.33
N SER A 248 -0.51 -13.12 -1.39
CA SER A 248 -1.00 -12.29 -2.50
C SER A 248 -0.25 -10.96 -2.60
N TYR A 249 0.26 -10.45 -1.48
CA TYR A 249 1.04 -9.22 -1.44
C TYR A 249 2.37 -9.38 -2.20
N ALA A 250 3.14 -10.43 -1.89
CA ALA A 250 4.40 -10.71 -2.58
C ALA A 250 4.18 -10.99 -4.08
N LEU A 251 3.13 -11.72 -4.45
CA LEU A 251 2.79 -11.96 -5.86
C LEU A 251 2.38 -10.65 -6.57
N LYS A 252 1.66 -9.75 -5.90
CA LYS A 252 1.37 -8.40 -6.43
C LYS A 252 2.65 -7.60 -6.63
N GLY A 253 3.61 -7.69 -5.68
CA GLY A 253 4.92 -7.05 -5.82
C GLY A 253 5.69 -7.57 -7.04
N ILE A 254 5.67 -8.88 -7.30
CA ILE A 254 6.26 -9.46 -8.52
C ILE A 254 5.52 -8.97 -9.78
N ALA A 255 4.19 -8.90 -9.76
CA ALA A 255 3.41 -8.33 -10.86
C ALA A 255 3.77 -6.86 -11.11
N TRP A 256 4.05 -6.09 -10.04
CA TRP A 256 4.52 -4.71 -10.18
C TRP A 256 5.90 -4.63 -10.81
N ILE A 257 6.85 -5.50 -10.42
CA ILE A 257 8.17 -5.57 -11.05
C ILE A 257 8.03 -5.87 -12.55
N THR A 258 7.22 -6.87 -12.93
CA THR A 258 7.01 -7.21 -14.34
C THR A 258 6.38 -6.06 -15.12
N PHE A 259 5.48 -5.30 -14.52
CA PHE A 259 4.85 -4.14 -15.16
C PHE A 259 5.76 -2.91 -15.14
N SER A 260 6.16 -2.46 -13.95
CA SER A 260 6.83 -1.16 -13.80
C SER A 260 8.29 -1.18 -14.25
N HIS A 261 9.03 -2.27 -14.01
CA HIS A 261 10.44 -2.36 -14.40
C HIS A 261 10.63 -3.01 -15.77
N GLU A 262 10.00 -4.16 -16.00
CA GLU A 262 10.21 -4.96 -17.22
C GLU A 262 9.30 -4.54 -18.38
N ARG A 263 8.27 -3.73 -18.15
CA ARG A 263 7.24 -3.31 -19.13
C ARG A 263 6.47 -4.51 -19.71
N ASN A 264 6.45 -5.64 -19.03
CA ASN A 264 5.77 -6.86 -19.44
C ASN A 264 4.31 -6.89 -18.92
N THR A 265 3.43 -6.21 -19.62
CA THR A 265 2.00 -6.10 -19.27
C THR A 265 1.27 -7.44 -19.33
N VAL A 266 1.66 -8.34 -20.22
CA VAL A 266 1.05 -9.66 -20.38
C VAL A 266 1.27 -10.49 -19.12
N GLU A 267 2.51 -10.53 -18.64
CA GLU A 267 2.87 -11.29 -17.46
C GLU A 267 2.28 -10.69 -16.18
N ALA A 268 2.34 -9.37 -16.04
CA ALA A 268 1.71 -8.68 -14.91
C ALA A 268 0.21 -9.01 -14.81
N LYS A 269 -0.53 -8.95 -15.92
CA LYS A 269 -1.96 -9.33 -15.97
C LYS A 269 -2.16 -10.80 -15.61
N ARG A 270 -1.33 -11.71 -16.13
CA ARG A 270 -1.40 -13.15 -15.83
C ARG A 270 -1.30 -13.41 -14.32
N ILE A 271 -0.34 -12.77 -13.65
CA ILE A 271 -0.17 -12.90 -12.20
C ILE A 271 -1.39 -12.35 -11.47
N ILE A 272 -1.84 -11.13 -11.81
CA ILE A 272 -2.98 -10.48 -11.14
C ILE A 272 -4.26 -11.29 -11.34
N ASP A 273 -4.52 -11.79 -12.55
CA ASP A 273 -5.70 -12.60 -12.85
C ASP A 273 -5.72 -13.90 -12.05
N ASN A 274 -4.54 -14.46 -11.80
CA ASN A 274 -4.44 -15.66 -10.98
C ASN A 274 -4.73 -15.37 -9.51
N ILE A 275 -4.07 -14.37 -8.91
CA ILE A 275 -4.27 -14.05 -7.48
C ILE A 275 -5.69 -13.52 -7.20
N SER A 276 -6.32 -12.83 -8.15
CA SER A 276 -7.70 -12.31 -8.01
C SER A 276 -8.77 -13.40 -7.81
N LYS A 277 -8.46 -14.65 -8.18
CA LYS A 277 -9.39 -15.79 -7.98
C LYS A 277 -9.56 -16.15 -6.50
N ARG A 278 -8.56 -15.89 -5.68
CA ARG A 278 -8.50 -16.30 -4.27
C ARG A 278 -8.38 -15.16 -3.28
N HIS A 279 -7.93 -13.99 -3.73
CA HIS A 279 -7.79 -12.78 -2.93
C HIS A 279 -8.49 -11.65 -3.65
N ARG A 280 -9.67 -11.25 -3.15
CA ARG A 280 -10.54 -10.29 -3.83
C ARG A 280 -10.42 -8.92 -3.18
N THR A 281 -9.70 -8.03 -3.84
CA THR A 281 -9.53 -6.64 -3.41
C THR A 281 -9.77 -5.68 -4.58
N PRO A 282 -10.35 -4.49 -4.34
CA PRO A 282 -10.46 -3.44 -5.36
C PRO A 282 -9.14 -3.04 -6.01
N ASP A 283 -8.01 -3.11 -5.28
CA ASP A 283 -6.68 -2.73 -5.77
C ASP A 283 -6.26 -3.42 -7.08
N PHE A 284 -6.70 -4.67 -7.30
CA PHE A 284 -6.34 -5.39 -8.52
C PHE A 284 -7.00 -4.79 -9.76
N TYR A 285 -8.19 -4.23 -9.61
CA TYR A 285 -8.84 -3.51 -10.72
C TYR A 285 -8.13 -2.20 -11.02
N LEU A 286 -7.62 -1.49 -9.99
CA LEU A 286 -6.83 -0.28 -10.19
C LEU A 286 -5.55 -0.58 -10.95
N LEU A 287 -4.81 -1.62 -10.55
CA LEU A 287 -3.58 -2.01 -11.24
C LEU A 287 -3.85 -2.46 -12.68
N LYS A 288 -4.95 -3.20 -12.94
CA LYS A 288 -5.35 -3.55 -14.30
C LYS A 288 -5.75 -2.34 -15.14
N ALA A 289 -6.40 -1.35 -14.54
CA ALA A 289 -6.74 -0.10 -15.21
C ALA A 289 -5.48 0.69 -15.59
N GLU A 290 -4.47 0.71 -14.72
CA GLU A 290 -3.18 1.34 -14.97
C GLU A 290 -2.41 0.63 -16.10
N ILE A 291 -2.39 -0.70 -16.09
CA ILE A 291 -1.80 -1.49 -17.19
C ILE A 291 -2.53 -1.22 -18.51
N ALA A 292 -3.87 -1.15 -18.50
CA ALA A 292 -4.65 -0.84 -19.69
C ALA A 292 -4.38 0.58 -20.21
N GLU A 293 -4.15 1.56 -19.33
CA GLU A 293 -3.71 2.90 -19.71
C GLU A 293 -2.35 2.85 -20.42
N TYR A 294 -1.39 2.12 -19.90
CA TYR A 294 -0.08 1.93 -20.53
C TYR A 294 -0.18 1.28 -21.92
N GLU A 295 -1.09 0.34 -22.09
CA GLU A 295 -1.40 -0.30 -23.38
C GLU A 295 -2.21 0.60 -24.33
N ASN A 296 -2.56 1.83 -23.94
CA ASN A 296 -3.47 2.73 -24.68
C ASN A 296 -4.84 2.09 -24.94
N ASN A 297 -5.30 1.20 -24.07
CA ASN A 297 -6.59 0.53 -24.16
C ASN A 297 -7.62 1.18 -23.24
N ALA A 298 -8.25 2.25 -23.74
CA ALA A 298 -9.25 3.01 -22.99
C ALA A 298 -10.49 2.17 -22.61
N THR A 299 -10.88 1.21 -23.44
CA THR A 299 -12.02 0.31 -23.14
C THR A 299 -11.71 -0.55 -21.92
N ALA A 300 -10.59 -1.26 -21.91
CA ALA A 300 -10.20 -2.10 -20.80
C ALA A 300 -9.95 -1.27 -19.52
N LYS A 301 -9.39 -0.05 -19.63
CA LYS A 301 -9.25 0.88 -18.49
C LYS A 301 -10.61 1.16 -17.85
N ASN A 302 -11.61 1.55 -18.67
CA ASN A 302 -12.94 1.90 -18.17
C ASN A 302 -13.68 0.69 -17.59
N GLU A 303 -13.54 -0.50 -18.20
CA GLU A 303 -14.12 -1.75 -17.66
C GLU A 303 -13.56 -2.07 -16.27
N ASN A 304 -12.25 -1.95 -16.08
CA ASN A 304 -11.61 -2.19 -14.77
C ASN A 304 -12.03 -1.13 -13.74
N LEU A 305 -12.10 0.16 -14.09
CA LEU A 305 -12.60 1.19 -13.19
C LEU A 305 -14.07 0.98 -12.82
N THR A 306 -14.89 0.54 -13.77
CA THR A 306 -16.28 0.18 -13.51
C THR A 306 -16.37 -0.98 -12.51
N ALA A 307 -15.59 -2.05 -12.71
CA ALA A 307 -15.54 -3.19 -11.79
C ALA A 307 -15.04 -2.79 -10.39
N TYR A 308 -14.06 -1.87 -10.32
CA TYR A 308 -13.59 -1.29 -9.07
C TYR A 308 -14.73 -0.61 -8.30
N PHE A 309 -15.47 0.30 -8.94
CA PHE A 309 -16.57 1.00 -8.27
C PHE A 309 -17.74 0.07 -7.92
N GLN A 310 -18.08 -0.88 -8.77
CA GLN A 310 -19.09 -1.90 -8.46
C GLN A 310 -18.72 -2.71 -7.22
N MET A 311 -17.44 -3.04 -7.03
CA MET A 311 -17.00 -3.74 -5.84
C MET A 311 -17.13 -2.87 -4.58
N LEU A 312 -16.82 -1.57 -4.68
CA LEU A 312 -16.98 -0.62 -3.56
C LEU A 312 -18.45 -0.39 -3.19
N GLU A 313 -19.35 -0.41 -4.18
CA GLU A 313 -20.80 -0.29 -3.94
C GLU A 313 -21.38 -1.57 -3.30
N ALA A 314 -20.89 -2.75 -3.70
CA ALA A 314 -21.35 -4.03 -3.18
C ALA A 314 -20.89 -4.32 -1.74
N ILE A 315 -19.81 -3.70 -1.31
CA ILE A 315 -19.17 -3.94 -0.01
C ILE A 315 -18.77 -2.58 0.59
N ASN A 316 -19.23 -2.31 1.81
CA ASN A 316 -18.82 -1.10 2.51
C ASN A 316 -17.35 -1.20 2.97
N TYR A 317 -16.48 -0.39 2.36
CA TYR A 317 -15.08 -0.26 2.76
C TYR A 317 -14.80 0.97 3.64
N GLY A 318 -15.84 1.75 3.99
CA GLY A 318 -15.65 3.00 4.75
C GLY A 318 -14.73 3.98 4.02
N ALA A 319 -13.75 4.52 4.72
CA ALA A 319 -12.78 5.49 4.18
C ALA A 319 -11.57 4.84 3.49
N MET A 320 -11.44 3.50 3.47
CA MET A 320 -10.22 2.80 3.03
C MET A 320 -9.80 3.14 1.59
N TYR A 321 -10.73 3.51 0.72
CA TYR A 321 -10.47 3.82 -0.69
C TYR A 321 -10.66 5.31 -1.06
N ASN A 322 -10.87 6.18 -0.09
CA ASN A 322 -11.10 7.60 -0.34
C ASN A 322 -9.97 8.26 -1.15
N LYS A 323 -8.70 7.97 -0.84
CA LYS A 323 -7.55 8.49 -1.60
C LYS A 323 -7.66 8.13 -3.09
N TYR A 324 -7.88 6.87 -3.39
CA TYR A 324 -7.98 6.38 -4.78
C TYR A 324 -9.21 6.94 -5.49
N ASN A 325 -10.36 6.99 -4.80
CA ASN A 325 -11.59 7.58 -5.34
C ASN A 325 -11.39 9.06 -5.68
N ALA A 326 -10.75 9.83 -4.80
CA ALA A 326 -10.46 11.23 -5.05
C ALA A 326 -9.55 11.41 -6.27
N LEU A 327 -8.49 10.62 -6.41
CA LEU A 327 -7.59 10.67 -7.56
C LEU A 327 -8.31 10.34 -8.87
N ILE A 328 -9.11 9.25 -8.92
CA ILE A 328 -9.87 8.86 -10.11
C ILE A 328 -10.89 9.94 -10.50
N TYR A 329 -11.61 10.49 -9.52
CA TYR A 329 -12.59 11.55 -9.81
C TYR A 329 -11.93 12.87 -10.21
N ALA A 330 -10.72 13.16 -9.74
CA ALA A 330 -9.98 14.36 -10.14
C ALA A 330 -9.55 14.33 -11.62
N ASP A 331 -9.26 13.15 -12.17
CA ASP A 331 -8.81 13.00 -13.56
C ASP A 331 -9.90 13.31 -14.61
N ASP A 332 -11.18 13.31 -14.23
CA ASP A 332 -12.30 13.67 -15.12
C ASP A 332 -12.98 14.96 -14.64
N LYS A 333 -12.93 16.00 -15.48
CA LYS A 333 -13.54 17.31 -15.20
C LYS A 333 -15.01 17.23 -14.77
N ARG A 334 -15.75 16.19 -15.25
CA ARG A 334 -17.18 15.98 -14.91
C ARG A 334 -17.37 15.50 -13.46
N THR A 335 -16.34 14.90 -12.88
CA THR A 335 -16.37 14.34 -11.53
C THR A 335 -15.42 14.99 -10.55
N ALA A 336 -14.61 15.96 -10.98
CA ALA A 336 -13.61 16.65 -10.15
C ALA A 336 -14.21 17.32 -8.89
N SER A 337 -15.50 17.74 -8.93
CA SER A 337 -16.18 18.22 -7.73
C SER A 337 -16.34 17.15 -6.64
N LYS A 338 -16.55 15.88 -7.03
CA LYS A 338 -16.60 14.77 -6.07
C LYS A 338 -15.24 14.52 -5.42
N ALA A 339 -14.15 14.68 -6.19
CA ALA A 339 -12.79 14.60 -5.64
C ALA A 339 -12.59 15.64 -4.53
N LEU A 340 -13.05 16.89 -4.75
CA LEU A 340 -12.97 17.95 -3.76
C LEU A 340 -13.76 17.64 -2.48
N GLU A 341 -14.93 17.04 -2.60
CA GLU A 341 -15.74 16.63 -1.45
C GLU A 341 -15.04 15.53 -0.64
N ILE A 342 -14.50 14.50 -1.31
CA ILE A 342 -13.75 13.43 -0.66
C ILE A 342 -12.48 13.97 0.02
N ALA A 343 -11.74 14.87 -0.63
CA ALA A 343 -10.55 15.47 -0.05
C ALA A 343 -10.86 16.26 1.24
N LYS A 344 -11.98 16.95 1.29
CA LYS A 344 -12.44 17.65 2.51
C LYS A 344 -12.80 16.66 3.63
N ILE A 345 -13.42 15.53 3.28
CA ILE A 345 -13.71 14.44 4.23
C ILE A 345 -12.41 13.85 4.77
N GLU A 346 -11.43 13.60 3.90
CA GLU A 346 -10.11 13.06 4.32
C GLU A 346 -9.39 14.01 5.28
N ILE A 347 -9.37 15.31 5.01
CA ILE A 347 -8.79 16.30 5.93
C ILE A 347 -9.53 16.31 7.28
N ALA A 348 -10.86 16.20 7.26
CA ALA A 348 -11.63 16.11 8.50
C ALA A 348 -11.32 14.85 9.30
N HIS A 349 -10.96 13.74 8.62
CA HIS A 349 -10.59 12.48 9.26
C HIS A 349 -9.13 12.47 9.69
N ARG A 350 -8.19 12.84 8.80
CA ARG A 350 -6.74 12.83 9.02
C ARG A 350 -6.07 13.97 8.26
N PRO A 351 -5.70 15.06 8.90
CA PRO A 351 -5.11 16.23 8.25
C PRO A 351 -3.61 16.04 7.95
N THR A 352 -3.29 15.04 7.13
CA THR A 352 -1.92 14.70 6.70
C THR A 352 -1.53 15.48 5.43
N PRO A 353 -0.22 15.57 5.08
CA PRO A 353 0.21 16.10 3.80
C PRO A 353 -0.49 15.45 2.61
N ASP A 354 -0.73 14.12 2.64
CA ASP A 354 -1.48 13.39 1.63
C ASP A 354 -2.92 13.90 1.46
N SER A 355 -3.63 14.12 2.57
CA SER A 355 -5.01 14.63 2.53
C SER A 355 -5.07 16.06 1.97
N TYR A 356 -4.08 16.89 2.31
CA TYR A 356 -3.96 18.24 1.75
C TYR A 356 -3.52 18.23 0.29
N ASP A 357 -2.71 17.26 -0.14
CA ASP A 357 -2.38 17.05 -1.55
C ASP A 357 -3.64 16.73 -2.36
N LEU A 358 -4.49 15.80 -1.90
CA LEU A 358 -5.77 15.52 -2.55
C LEU A 358 -6.64 16.77 -2.70
N LEU A 359 -6.64 17.66 -1.70
CA LEU A 359 -7.35 18.92 -1.75
C LEU A 359 -6.74 19.86 -2.79
N ALA A 360 -5.41 20.02 -2.80
CA ALA A 360 -4.70 20.85 -3.76
C ALA A 360 -4.90 20.34 -5.19
N TRP A 361 -4.76 19.03 -5.40
CA TRP A 361 -4.97 18.38 -6.67
C TRP A 361 -6.41 18.53 -7.19
N SER A 362 -7.40 18.43 -6.30
CA SER A 362 -8.81 18.66 -6.65
C SER A 362 -9.04 20.10 -7.13
N TYR A 363 -8.49 21.11 -6.44
CA TYR A 363 -8.58 22.51 -6.87
C TYR A 363 -7.86 22.75 -8.20
N TYR A 364 -6.68 22.13 -8.40
CA TYR A 364 -5.96 22.23 -9.67
C TYR A 364 -6.82 21.70 -10.83
N ASN A 365 -7.43 20.54 -10.70
CA ASN A 365 -8.25 19.94 -11.75
C ASN A 365 -9.59 20.66 -11.98
N LEU A 366 -10.07 21.41 -10.99
CA LEU A 366 -11.21 22.34 -11.14
C LEU A 366 -10.82 23.67 -11.77
N GLY A 367 -9.54 23.92 -12.04
CA GLY A 367 -9.01 25.15 -12.67
C GLY A 367 -8.62 26.24 -11.68
N ASP A 368 -8.81 26.06 -10.37
CA ASP A 368 -8.33 27.02 -9.35
C ASP A 368 -6.87 26.74 -8.97
N THR A 369 -5.97 27.02 -9.92
CA THR A 369 -4.53 26.75 -9.77
C THR A 369 -3.89 27.58 -8.66
N LYS A 370 -4.43 28.78 -8.37
CA LYS A 370 -3.92 29.64 -7.29
C LYS A 370 -4.24 29.05 -5.92
N LYS A 371 -5.47 28.56 -5.73
CA LYS A 371 -5.87 27.90 -4.48
C LYS A 371 -5.12 26.59 -4.27
N ALA A 372 -4.91 25.83 -5.35
CA ALA A 372 -4.09 24.63 -5.32
C ALA A 372 -2.67 24.94 -4.84
N LEU A 373 -2.04 25.99 -5.37
CA LEU A 373 -0.70 26.41 -4.97
C LEU A 373 -0.65 26.83 -3.48
N GLU A 374 -1.61 27.65 -3.02
CA GLU A 374 -1.67 28.07 -1.61
C GLU A 374 -1.69 26.87 -0.65
N ILE A 375 -2.53 25.88 -0.97
CA ILE A 375 -2.67 24.65 -0.14
C ILE A 375 -1.41 23.82 -0.20
N ALA A 376 -0.85 23.57 -1.39
CA ALA A 376 0.34 22.77 -1.57
C ALA A 376 1.56 23.38 -0.86
N GLU A 377 1.80 24.69 -1.01
CA GLU A 377 2.92 25.37 -0.34
C GLU A 377 2.78 25.35 1.19
N LYS A 378 1.56 25.46 1.71
CA LYS A 378 1.33 25.49 3.15
C LYS A 378 1.40 24.12 3.83
N TYR A 379 0.88 23.09 3.17
CA TYR A 379 0.60 21.80 3.83
C TYR A 379 1.35 20.60 3.27
N VAL A 380 1.97 20.70 2.06
CA VAL A 380 2.63 19.58 1.40
C VAL A 380 4.15 19.79 1.31
N VAL A 381 4.59 20.96 0.85
CA VAL A 381 6.00 21.27 0.61
C VAL A 381 6.85 21.02 1.85
N GLY A 382 7.86 20.15 1.72
CA GLY A 382 8.79 19.81 2.80
C GLY A 382 8.18 19.01 3.95
N LYS A 383 6.98 18.46 3.76
CA LYS A 383 6.28 17.65 4.76
C LYS A 383 5.97 16.23 4.29
N SER A 384 6.22 15.95 3.03
CA SER A 384 6.15 14.61 2.45
C SER A 384 7.22 14.48 1.38
N PHE A 385 7.72 13.27 1.20
CA PHE A 385 8.71 12.87 0.20
C PHE A 385 8.12 11.89 -0.82
N GLU A 386 6.81 11.65 -0.76
CA GLU A 386 6.10 10.76 -1.65
C GLU A 386 6.16 11.24 -3.11
N PRO A 387 6.62 10.42 -4.06
CA PRO A 387 6.79 10.84 -5.45
C PRO A 387 5.49 11.30 -6.11
N ASN A 388 4.35 10.70 -5.79
CA ASN A 388 3.06 11.12 -6.32
C ASN A 388 2.71 12.55 -5.91
N LEU A 389 2.95 12.92 -4.64
CA LEU A 389 2.71 14.28 -4.15
C LEU A 389 3.66 15.28 -4.81
N ASN A 390 4.91 14.89 -5.00
CA ASN A 390 5.90 15.71 -5.71
C ASN A 390 5.51 15.93 -7.18
N TYR A 391 4.92 14.94 -7.85
CA TYR A 391 4.39 15.12 -9.20
C TYR A 391 3.23 16.11 -9.25
N HIS A 392 2.26 16.03 -8.32
CA HIS A 392 1.16 16.99 -8.22
C HIS A 392 1.71 18.41 -7.95
N LEU A 393 2.65 18.53 -7.03
CA LEU A 393 3.31 19.79 -6.69
C LEU A 393 3.99 20.42 -7.91
N ALA A 394 4.80 19.63 -8.67
CA ALA A 394 5.47 20.11 -9.87
C ALA A 394 4.46 20.57 -10.94
N THR A 395 3.35 19.84 -11.10
CA THR A 395 2.26 20.19 -12.02
C THR A 395 1.56 21.49 -11.61
N ILE A 396 1.29 21.67 -10.32
CA ILE A 396 0.73 22.90 -9.76
C ILE A 396 1.71 24.06 -9.93
N TYR A 397 3.00 23.87 -9.73
CA TYR A 397 4.02 24.89 -9.98
C TYR A 397 4.06 25.32 -11.45
N LYS A 398 3.98 24.36 -12.38
CA LYS A 398 3.92 24.65 -13.82
C LYS A 398 2.72 25.54 -14.17
N ALA A 399 1.55 25.21 -13.66
CA ALA A 399 0.33 25.99 -13.89
C ALA A 399 0.37 27.39 -13.28
N ASN A 400 1.31 27.67 -12.37
CA ASN A 400 1.52 28.98 -11.73
C ASN A 400 2.84 29.67 -12.16
N ASN A 401 3.46 29.24 -13.27
CA ASN A 401 4.69 29.80 -13.86
C ASN A 401 5.87 29.83 -12.87
N LYS A 402 6.07 28.75 -12.11
CA LYS A 402 7.13 28.58 -11.11
C LYS A 402 8.18 27.56 -11.58
N GLU A 403 8.64 27.66 -12.84
CA GLU A 403 9.52 26.69 -13.50
C GLU A 403 10.80 26.37 -12.71
N ALA A 404 11.40 27.38 -12.05
CA ALA A 404 12.62 27.18 -11.25
C ALA A 404 12.44 26.16 -10.10
N LYS A 405 11.21 25.98 -9.59
CA LYS A 405 10.89 24.99 -8.56
C LYS A 405 10.68 23.59 -9.11
N ILE A 406 10.45 23.44 -10.42
CA ILE A 406 10.13 22.16 -11.05
C ILE A 406 11.41 21.35 -11.29
N VAL A 407 12.50 21.99 -11.68
CA VAL A 407 13.74 21.32 -12.12
C VAL A 407 14.24 20.29 -11.11
N PRO A 408 14.45 20.60 -9.81
CA PRO A 408 14.92 19.60 -8.86
C PRO A 408 13.90 18.48 -8.62
N ILE A 409 12.60 18.81 -8.60
CA ILE A 409 11.54 17.79 -8.41
C ILE A 409 11.48 16.83 -9.60
N LYS A 410 11.62 17.33 -10.82
CA LYS A 410 11.59 16.52 -12.04
C LYS A 410 12.69 15.47 -12.08
N GLU A 411 13.91 15.83 -11.67
CA GLU A 411 15.03 14.89 -11.57
C GLU A 411 14.73 13.76 -10.56
N GLU A 412 14.22 14.11 -9.39
CA GLU A 412 13.81 13.16 -8.35
C GLU A 412 12.70 12.21 -8.85
N LEU A 413 11.69 12.77 -9.53
CA LEU A 413 10.59 11.99 -10.09
C LEU A 413 11.05 10.99 -11.17
N LEU A 414 12.01 11.37 -12.02
CA LEU A 414 12.57 10.45 -13.02
C LEU A 414 13.33 9.29 -12.37
N ASN A 415 13.94 9.49 -11.22
CA ASN A 415 14.58 8.43 -10.44
C ASN A 415 13.55 7.53 -9.74
N SER A 416 12.32 7.99 -9.55
CA SER A 416 11.23 7.27 -8.88
C SER A 416 10.24 6.58 -9.84
N ILE A 417 10.60 6.41 -11.13
CA ILE A 417 9.70 5.82 -12.15
C ILE A 417 9.26 4.40 -11.79
N TYR A 418 10.11 3.61 -11.11
CA TYR A 418 9.70 2.28 -10.66
C TYR A 418 8.49 2.35 -9.72
N GLU A 419 8.48 3.30 -8.79
CA GLU A 419 7.40 3.49 -7.82
C GLU A 419 6.16 4.13 -8.46
N LEU A 420 6.36 5.14 -9.30
CA LEU A 420 5.29 5.89 -9.96
C LEU A 420 4.58 5.10 -11.06
N GLY A 421 5.24 4.07 -11.60
CA GLY A 421 4.76 3.32 -12.74
C GLY A 421 5.11 3.95 -14.10
N PRO A 422 5.10 3.12 -15.17
CA PRO A 422 5.58 3.54 -16.49
C PRO A 422 4.72 4.61 -17.16
N ASN A 423 3.45 4.74 -16.79
CA ASN A 423 2.55 5.78 -17.30
C ASN A 423 3.01 7.20 -16.93
N MET A 424 3.83 7.33 -15.90
CA MET A 424 4.29 8.63 -15.41
C MET A 424 5.51 9.16 -16.14
N GLU A 425 6.28 8.32 -16.83
CA GLU A 425 7.52 8.70 -17.51
C GLU A 425 7.32 9.85 -18.50
N GLN A 426 6.33 9.74 -19.39
CA GLN A 426 6.02 10.79 -20.36
C GLN A 426 5.40 12.03 -19.67
N LYS A 427 4.54 11.83 -18.67
CA LYS A 427 3.92 12.94 -17.92
C LYS A 427 4.97 13.78 -17.21
N ILE A 428 5.97 13.13 -16.59
CA ILE A 428 7.10 13.79 -15.91
C ILE A 428 8.03 14.48 -16.93
N THR A 429 8.32 13.81 -18.05
CA THR A 429 9.17 14.40 -19.11
C THR A 429 8.57 15.72 -19.62
N ASN A 430 7.25 15.81 -19.67
CA ASN A 430 6.52 17.01 -20.12
C ASN A 430 6.35 18.09 -19.04
N LEU A 431 6.79 17.87 -17.78
CA LEU A 431 6.88 18.93 -16.77
C LEU A 431 7.92 19.98 -17.19
#